data_bf2e74ed398baf20e2afd923d9dcfb05
#
_entry.id   bf2e74ed398baf20e2afd923d9dcfb05
#
_cell.length_a   1.000
_cell.length_b   1.000
_cell.length_c   1.000
_cell.angle_alpha   90.00
_cell.angle_beta   90.00
_cell.angle_gamma   90.00
#
_symmetry.space_group_name_H-M   'P 1'
#
loop_
_entity.id
_entity.type
_entity.pdbx_description
1 polymer ?
#
loop_
_entity_poly.entity_id
_entity_poly.type
_entity_poly.pdbx_seq_one_letter_code
_entity_poly.pdbx_strand_id
1 'polypeptide(L)'
;MHDSKLLGRGLATGALTLALGVAACGGEQGGGGGGGGAQGGGQPQNVQFDMTIGDLVPLSGDLSVFGPPGQAAADLAVREINQAAREAGVRTNVRVEHADTETQAQASVQAARQLISGGASCLAGAWASASTLAVAESVATRQRTPLISPASTSAEITALDDNGLVWRTAPSDNLQARALADTVEQELGGTNFTISLAARNDAYGQGFIQQFGQAWQQKGGRVTGPVLYDPEQPNYNSEAQEIVSGNPNAYVIIDFPETYARMGAALERTGNFDASKMFTADGLAADEIPEEVPAQSLAGTRGTRPGTPEEGQVVQQFSQAYRQTGEERGTFDAQNFDAVMLCYLAAVAAGKADGQAISQSLQAVSAPPGTKYDFTQLPQAIRALAAGEDIDFQGVTGPIDFDQNGDPTTATYEVYRYGPDDGQLEVLRQFQAQQGG
;
A
#
# COMPACT_ATOMS: atom_id res chain seq x y z
N MET A 1 -2.40 -34.27 53.67
CA MET A 1 -3.19 -35.51 53.73
C MET A 1 -3.28 -36.04 52.35
N HIS A 2 -2.48 -36.99 52.15
CA HIS A 2 -2.56 -38.33 51.50
C HIS A 2 -2.67 -38.26 49.98
N ASP A 3 -1.68 -38.61 49.31
CA ASP A 3 -0.97 -39.90 48.96
C ASP A 3 -1.50 -40.46 47.66
N SER A 4 -0.72 -40.46 46.66
CA SER A 4 0.26 -41.41 46.10
C SER A 4 -0.33 -42.69 45.44
N LYS A 5 0.17 -43.02 44.29
CA LYS A 5 0.86 -44.24 43.76
C LYS A 5 0.41 -44.51 42.33
N LEU A 6 1.29 -44.52 41.37
CA LEU A 6 2.40 -45.41 40.93
C LEU A 6 1.94 -46.70 40.23
N LEU A 7 2.62 -47.02 39.13
CA LEU A 7 2.89 -48.29 38.42
C LEU A 7 1.83 -48.70 37.36
N GLY A 8 2.16 -49.13 36.15
CA GLY A 8 3.29 -49.90 35.78
C GLY A 8 3.45 -50.19 34.28
N ARG A 9 4.55 -50.72 33.99
CA ARG A 9 5.25 -51.19 32.82
C ARG A 9 4.49 -52.12 31.88
N GLY A 10 4.83 -52.09 30.58
CA GLY A 10 4.58 -53.18 29.64
C GLY A 10 5.42 -53.03 28.37
N LEU A 11 6.63 -53.62 28.34
CA LEU A 11 7.37 -53.91 27.12
C LEU A 11 6.76 -55.09 26.37
N ALA A 12 6.76 -55.03 25.03
CA ALA A 12 6.77 -56.21 24.19
C ALA A 12 7.50 -55.94 22.88
N THR A 13 8.56 -56.64 22.72
CA THR A 13 9.46 -56.83 21.56
C THR A 13 8.85 -57.83 20.54
N GLY A 14 9.21 -57.68 19.26
CA GLY A 14 9.03 -58.70 18.21
C GLY A 14 9.39 -58.12 16.85
N ALA A 15 10.55 -58.24 16.37
CA ALA A 15 11.32 -59.15 15.51
C ALA A 15 10.76 -59.24 14.06
N LEU A 16 11.43 -58.60 13.14
CA LEU A 16 12.32 -59.08 12.06
C LEU A 16 11.75 -60.16 11.12
N THR A 17 11.58 -59.83 9.84
CA THR A 17 11.87 -60.77 8.73
C THR A 17 12.37 -60.06 7.48
N LEU A 18 13.58 -60.46 7.09
CA LEU A 18 14.28 -60.14 5.82
C LEU A 18 13.72 -61.04 4.71
N ALA A 19 13.64 -60.51 3.51
CA ALA A 19 13.70 -61.34 2.30
C ALA A 19 14.53 -60.63 1.24
N LEU A 20 15.68 -61.19 0.95
CA LEU A 20 16.55 -60.91 -0.17
C LEU A 20 16.01 -61.57 -1.46
N GLY A 21 16.13 -60.86 -2.56
CA GLY A 21 16.00 -61.39 -3.93
C GLY A 21 16.97 -60.70 -4.86
N VAL A 22 18.05 -61.40 -5.19
CA VAL A 22 19.13 -61.00 -6.09
C VAL A 22 18.92 -61.66 -7.46
N ALA A 23 19.16 -60.88 -8.54
CA ALA A 23 19.71 -61.32 -9.82
C ALA A 23 19.81 -60.09 -10.73
N ALA A 24 20.87 -59.55 -11.10
CA ALA A 24 22.16 -59.84 -11.74
C ALA A 24 22.12 -59.74 -13.28
N CYS A 25 23.10 -58.96 -13.79
CA CYS A 25 23.75 -58.86 -15.12
C CYS A 25 23.04 -57.98 -16.13
N GLY A 26 23.70 -57.08 -16.88
CA GLY A 26 25.08 -56.65 -17.02
C GLY A 26 25.21 -55.75 -18.26
N GLY A 27 26.31 -54.99 -18.41
CA GLY A 27 26.77 -54.38 -19.67
C GLY A 27 26.86 -52.86 -19.63
N GLU A 28 27.87 -52.40 -19.44
CA GLU A 28 29.05 -51.55 -19.82
C GLU A 28 28.80 -50.32 -20.74
N GLN A 29 29.35 -49.20 -20.25
CA GLN A 29 30.21 -48.14 -20.85
C GLN A 29 29.56 -46.98 -21.62
N GLY A 30 29.91 -45.75 -21.15
CA GLY A 30 30.01 -44.57 -21.96
C GLY A 30 29.85 -43.26 -21.16
N GLY A 31 30.98 -42.60 -20.83
CA GLY A 31 31.04 -41.38 -20.01
C GLY A 31 30.52 -40.13 -20.72
N GLY A 32 30.29 -39.08 -19.89
CA GLY A 32 30.03 -37.73 -20.34
C GLY A 32 29.40 -36.91 -19.22
N GLY A 33 30.19 -36.05 -18.57
CA GLY A 33 29.72 -35.10 -17.58
C GLY A 33 28.79 -34.05 -18.19
N GLY A 34 27.84 -33.62 -17.39
CA GLY A 34 26.94 -32.51 -17.74
C GLY A 34 26.15 -32.12 -16.53
N GLY A 35 26.39 -30.90 -16.05
CA GLY A 35 25.75 -30.32 -14.88
C GLY A 35 24.24 -30.32 -14.99
N GLY A 36 23.60 -30.80 -13.92
CA GLY A 36 22.16 -30.73 -13.76
C GLY A 36 21.73 -29.33 -13.35
N GLY A 37 21.37 -28.50 -14.30
CA GLY A 37 20.47 -27.38 -14.08
C GLY A 37 19.06 -27.94 -13.91
N ALA A 38 18.48 -27.67 -12.77
CA ALA A 38 17.06 -27.95 -12.53
C ALA A 38 16.22 -27.03 -13.44
N GLN A 39 15.86 -27.52 -14.60
CA GLN A 39 14.79 -26.95 -15.42
C GLN A 39 13.45 -27.38 -14.82
N GLY A 40 12.90 -26.48 -13.94
CA GLY A 40 11.50 -26.54 -13.56
C GLY A 40 10.61 -26.02 -14.69
N GLY A 41 10.59 -26.69 -15.81
CA GLY A 41 9.64 -26.41 -16.89
C GLY A 41 8.27 -26.96 -16.51
N GLY A 42 7.43 -26.15 -15.84
CA GLY A 42 6.01 -26.44 -15.71
C GLY A 42 5.38 -26.53 -17.11
N GLN A 43 4.43 -27.45 -17.27
CA GLN A 43 3.64 -27.51 -18.50
C GLN A 43 2.86 -26.19 -18.63
N PRO A 44 2.74 -25.60 -19.84
CA PRO A 44 1.95 -24.38 -20.06
C PRO A 44 0.53 -24.59 -19.52
N GLN A 45 0.13 -23.79 -18.55
CA GLN A 45 -1.22 -23.83 -18.02
C GLN A 45 -2.17 -23.22 -19.05
N ASN A 46 -3.30 -23.90 -19.30
CA ASN A 46 -4.36 -23.32 -20.10
C ASN A 46 -5.12 -22.30 -19.23
N VAL A 47 -4.53 -21.09 -19.08
CA VAL A 47 -5.09 -20.02 -18.25
C VAL A 47 -6.37 -19.53 -18.89
N GLN A 48 -7.50 -19.81 -18.23
CA GLN A 48 -8.83 -19.39 -18.66
C GLN A 48 -9.71 -19.10 -17.47
N PHE A 49 -10.07 -17.82 -17.27
CA PHE A 49 -11.04 -17.40 -16.24
C PHE A 49 -11.62 -16.00 -16.56
N ASP A 50 -12.80 -15.74 -16.04
CA ASP A 50 -13.32 -14.39 -15.85
C ASP A 50 -12.98 -13.92 -14.43
N MET A 51 -12.66 -12.64 -14.25
CA MET A 51 -12.30 -12.06 -12.97
C MET A 51 -13.00 -10.71 -12.77
N THR A 52 -13.56 -10.52 -11.59
CA THR A 52 -13.97 -9.21 -11.12
C THR A 52 -13.00 -8.76 -10.02
N ILE A 53 -12.46 -7.55 -10.18
CA ILE A 53 -11.69 -6.85 -9.15
C ILE A 53 -12.63 -5.81 -8.55
N GLY A 54 -12.76 -5.79 -7.23
CA GLY A 54 -13.51 -4.76 -6.53
C GLY A 54 -12.58 -3.59 -6.20
N ASP A 55 -12.97 -2.37 -6.58
CA ASP A 55 -12.22 -1.15 -6.25
C ASP A 55 -12.99 -0.37 -5.18
N LEU A 56 -12.44 -0.38 -3.97
CA LEU A 56 -12.93 0.37 -2.81
C LEU A 56 -12.29 1.76 -2.82
N VAL A 57 -12.95 2.71 -3.43
CA VAL A 57 -12.40 4.05 -3.72
C VAL A 57 -13.18 5.14 -2.98
N PRO A 58 -12.54 6.20 -2.44
CA PRO A 58 -13.22 7.26 -1.69
C PRO A 58 -13.82 8.30 -2.66
N LEU A 59 -15.00 8.02 -3.23
CA LEU A 59 -15.68 8.96 -4.14
C LEU A 59 -16.37 10.08 -3.37
N SER A 60 -16.54 9.91 -2.06
CA SER A 60 -17.06 10.92 -1.13
C SER A 60 -16.36 10.85 0.22
N GLY A 61 -16.61 11.84 1.11
CA GLY A 61 -15.98 11.94 2.43
C GLY A 61 -14.59 12.58 2.38
N ASP A 62 -13.85 12.49 3.47
CA ASP A 62 -12.64 13.28 3.76
C ASP A 62 -11.50 13.12 2.71
N LEU A 63 -11.51 12.04 1.93
CA LEU A 63 -10.53 11.75 0.87
C LEU A 63 -11.14 11.86 -0.54
N SER A 64 -12.27 12.52 -0.70
CA SER A 64 -13.02 12.55 -1.96
C SER A 64 -12.20 13.06 -3.15
N VAL A 65 -11.26 13.97 -2.94
CA VAL A 65 -10.38 14.53 -3.99
C VAL A 65 -9.45 13.49 -4.63
N PHE A 66 -9.17 12.39 -3.93
CA PHE A 66 -8.32 11.30 -4.44
C PHE A 66 -9.12 10.21 -5.18
N GLY A 67 -10.46 10.21 -5.01
CA GLY A 67 -11.34 9.19 -5.56
C GLY A 67 -11.34 9.12 -7.09
N PRO A 68 -11.69 10.19 -7.80
CA PRO A 68 -11.77 10.18 -9.26
C PRO A 68 -10.46 9.80 -9.95
N PRO A 69 -9.28 10.33 -9.57
CA PRO A 69 -8.00 9.88 -10.10
C PRO A 69 -7.73 8.40 -9.83
N GLY A 70 -8.05 7.91 -8.63
CA GLY A 70 -7.88 6.50 -8.27
C GLY A 70 -8.77 5.58 -9.10
N GLN A 71 -10.03 5.92 -9.28
CA GLN A 71 -10.98 5.20 -10.11
C GLN A 71 -10.49 5.10 -11.57
N ALA A 72 -10.05 6.23 -12.13
CA ALA A 72 -9.54 6.28 -13.50
C ALA A 72 -8.29 5.39 -13.68
N ALA A 73 -7.44 5.30 -12.66
CA ALA A 73 -6.27 4.42 -12.65
C ALA A 73 -6.66 2.94 -12.65
N ALA A 74 -7.67 2.54 -11.88
CA ALA A 74 -8.18 1.16 -11.86
C ALA A 74 -8.80 0.77 -13.22
N ASP A 75 -9.58 1.66 -13.83
CA ASP A 75 -10.13 1.47 -15.17
C ASP A 75 -9.04 1.34 -16.24
N LEU A 76 -8.00 2.17 -16.14
CA LEU A 76 -6.83 2.08 -17.01
C LEU A 76 -6.14 0.73 -16.86
N ALA A 77 -5.90 0.28 -15.63
CA ALA A 77 -5.26 -1.01 -15.38
C ALA A 77 -6.02 -2.16 -16.03
N VAL A 78 -7.33 -2.22 -15.87
CA VAL A 78 -8.17 -3.27 -16.46
C VAL A 78 -8.18 -3.19 -18.00
N ARG A 79 -8.13 -2.01 -18.58
CA ARG A 79 -8.00 -1.84 -20.03
C ARG A 79 -6.68 -2.42 -20.55
N GLU A 80 -5.56 -2.07 -19.92
CA GLU A 80 -4.22 -2.59 -20.25
C GLU A 80 -4.13 -4.11 -20.05
N ILE A 81 -4.66 -4.63 -18.93
CA ILE A 81 -4.73 -6.07 -18.66
C ILE A 81 -5.45 -6.82 -19.77
N ASN A 82 -6.64 -6.39 -20.14
CA ASN A 82 -7.43 -7.06 -21.17
C ASN A 82 -6.79 -7.00 -22.55
N GLN A 83 -6.10 -5.91 -22.87
CA GLN A 83 -5.30 -5.82 -24.10
C GLN A 83 -4.14 -6.80 -24.05
N ALA A 84 -3.34 -6.78 -23.00
CA ALA A 84 -2.16 -7.63 -22.84
C ALA A 84 -2.52 -9.12 -22.80
N ALA A 85 -3.63 -9.49 -22.18
CA ALA A 85 -4.13 -10.86 -22.14
C ALA A 85 -4.42 -11.40 -23.55
N ARG A 86 -5.09 -10.60 -24.40
CA ARG A 86 -5.32 -10.96 -25.80
C ARG A 86 -4.01 -11.15 -26.60
N GLU A 87 -3.04 -10.24 -26.38
CA GLU A 87 -1.72 -10.31 -27.03
C GLU A 87 -0.88 -11.49 -26.51
N ALA A 88 -1.05 -11.86 -25.26
CA ALA A 88 -0.42 -13.02 -24.64
C ALA A 88 -1.06 -14.35 -25.12
N GLY A 89 -2.28 -14.31 -25.62
CA GLY A 89 -3.02 -15.50 -26.08
C GLY A 89 -3.68 -16.27 -24.95
N VAL A 90 -3.83 -15.68 -23.75
CA VAL A 90 -4.59 -16.26 -22.64
C VAL A 90 -6.07 -15.89 -22.74
N ARG A 91 -6.95 -16.70 -22.15
CA ARG A 91 -8.40 -16.52 -22.23
C ARG A 91 -8.94 -15.97 -20.91
N THR A 92 -8.53 -14.76 -20.59
CA THR A 92 -9.05 -14.08 -19.42
C THR A 92 -9.87 -12.86 -19.82
N ASN A 93 -10.89 -12.53 -19.03
CA ASN A 93 -11.67 -11.32 -19.14
C ASN A 93 -11.81 -10.69 -17.76
N VAL A 94 -11.24 -9.51 -17.60
CA VAL A 94 -11.21 -8.81 -16.32
C VAL A 94 -12.12 -7.60 -16.38
N ARG A 95 -12.87 -7.37 -15.32
CA ARG A 95 -13.62 -6.15 -15.08
C ARG A 95 -13.32 -5.61 -13.69
N VAL A 96 -13.42 -4.31 -13.52
CA VAL A 96 -13.41 -3.66 -12.22
C VAL A 96 -14.83 -3.19 -11.88
N GLU A 97 -15.18 -3.29 -10.61
CA GLU A 97 -16.42 -2.75 -10.05
C GLU A 97 -16.05 -1.81 -8.89
N HIS A 98 -16.49 -0.55 -8.99
CA HIS A 98 -16.17 0.47 -8.00
C HIS A 98 -17.25 0.56 -6.93
N ALA A 99 -16.84 0.83 -5.69
CA ALA A 99 -17.75 1.12 -4.60
C ALA A 99 -17.15 2.23 -3.71
N ASP A 100 -17.99 3.22 -3.39
CA ASP A 100 -17.60 4.34 -2.55
C ASP A 100 -17.37 3.89 -1.11
N THR A 101 -16.22 4.26 -0.55
CA THR A 101 -15.88 4.03 0.85
C THR A 101 -16.42 5.11 1.78
N GLU A 102 -16.86 6.25 1.21
CA GLU A 102 -17.25 7.45 1.96
C GLU A 102 -16.17 7.92 2.97
N THR A 103 -14.93 7.42 2.82
CA THR A 103 -13.83 7.54 3.81
C THR A 103 -14.22 7.02 5.21
N GLN A 104 -15.28 6.22 5.30
CA GLN A 104 -15.87 5.70 6.54
C GLN A 104 -15.68 4.19 6.68
N ALA A 105 -15.20 3.74 7.84
CA ALA A 105 -14.93 2.32 8.09
C ALA A 105 -16.17 1.44 7.88
N GLN A 106 -17.35 1.88 8.34
CA GLN A 106 -18.59 1.11 8.21
C GLN A 106 -19.09 1.04 6.77
N ALA A 107 -19.04 2.14 6.03
CA ALA A 107 -19.39 2.18 4.61
C ALA A 107 -18.46 1.28 3.79
N SER A 108 -17.15 1.35 4.05
CA SER A 108 -16.13 0.51 3.40
C SER A 108 -16.39 -0.99 3.61
N VAL A 109 -16.77 -1.41 4.83
CA VAL A 109 -17.14 -2.80 5.11
C VAL A 109 -18.37 -3.24 4.32
N GLN A 110 -19.37 -2.38 4.18
CA GLN A 110 -20.58 -2.69 3.38
C GLN A 110 -20.25 -2.75 1.89
N ALA A 111 -19.47 -1.80 1.38
CA ALA A 111 -18.98 -1.78 0.00
C ALA A 111 -18.19 -3.04 -0.34
N ALA A 112 -17.25 -3.44 0.52
CA ALA A 112 -16.47 -4.67 0.34
C ALA A 112 -17.35 -5.93 0.29
N ARG A 113 -18.35 -6.04 1.17
CA ARG A 113 -19.31 -7.16 1.15
C ARG A 113 -20.13 -7.19 -0.13
N GLN A 114 -20.56 -6.04 -0.62
CA GLN A 114 -21.30 -5.91 -1.87
C GLN A 114 -20.44 -6.35 -3.06
N LEU A 115 -19.21 -5.87 -3.18
CA LEU A 115 -18.28 -6.24 -4.25
C LEU A 115 -18.00 -7.74 -4.27
N ILE A 116 -17.69 -8.35 -3.12
CA ILE A 116 -17.43 -9.79 -3.03
C ILE A 116 -18.70 -10.60 -3.35
N SER A 117 -19.88 -10.17 -2.87
CA SER A 117 -21.14 -10.84 -3.23
C SER A 117 -21.48 -10.70 -4.72
N GLY A 118 -20.98 -9.65 -5.38
CA GLY A 118 -21.01 -9.43 -6.82
C GLY A 118 -19.98 -10.23 -7.62
N GLY A 119 -19.14 -11.02 -6.93
CA GLY A 119 -18.16 -11.92 -7.53
C GLY A 119 -16.74 -11.37 -7.59
N ALA A 120 -16.41 -10.29 -6.87
CA ALA A 120 -15.03 -9.82 -6.75
C ALA A 120 -14.18 -10.88 -6.03
N SER A 121 -13.06 -11.25 -6.65
CA SER A 121 -12.09 -12.23 -6.13
C SER A 121 -10.82 -11.60 -5.57
N CYS A 122 -10.64 -10.31 -5.76
CA CYS A 122 -9.58 -9.46 -5.20
C CYS A 122 -10.14 -8.06 -5.00
N LEU A 123 -9.69 -7.36 -3.94
CA LEU A 123 -10.07 -5.99 -3.66
C LEU A 123 -8.85 -5.07 -3.77
N ALA A 124 -8.97 -3.97 -4.52
CA ALA A 124 -8.08 -2.81 -4.44
C ALA A 124 -8.75 -1.76 -3.51
N GLY A 125 -8.02 -1.21 -2.56
CA GLY A 125 -8.59 -0.27 -1.57
C GLY A 125 -8.21 -0.65 -0.12
N ALA A 126 -8.79 -0.05 0.95
CA ALA A 126 -9.87 0.93 0.93
C ALA A 126 -9.42 2.39 1.16
N TRP A 127 -8.19 2.75 0.87
CA TRP A 127 -7.53 4.06 0.92
C TRP A 127 -7.27 4.58 2.35
N ALA A 128 -8.28 4.96 3.12
CA ALA A 128 -8.09 5.36 4.51
C ALA A 128 -7.69 4.16 5.39
N SER A 129 -6.70 4.34 6.27
CA SER A 129 -6.18 3.25 7.12
C SER A 129 -7.24 2.61 8.01
N ALA A 130 -8.12 3.43 8.63
CA ALA A 130 -9.24 2.94 9.44
C ALA A 130 -10.23 2.08 8.61
N SER A 131 -10.48 2.46 7.36
CA SER A 131 -11.32 1.71 6.43
C SER A 131 -10.68 0.38 6.05
N THR A 132 -9.39 0.37 5.72
CA THR A 132 -8.65 -0.85 5.37
C THR A 132 -8.61 -1.82 6.54
N LEU A 133 -8.32 -1.36 7.77
CA LEU A 133 -8.36 -2.20 8.97
C LEU A 133 -9.74 -2.82 9.18
N ALA A 134 -10.80 -2.03 9.07
CA ALA A 134 -12.17 -2.50 9.25
C ALA A 134 -12.58 -3.54 8.19
N VAL A 135 -12.21 -3.33 6.92
CA VAL A 135 -12.46 -4.28 5.82
C VAL A 135 -11.62 -5.54 6.02
N ALA A 136 -10.35 -5.42 6.40
CA ALA A 136 -9.46 -6.53 6.68
C ALA A 136 -10.06 -7.49 7.72
N GLU A 137 -10.41 -6.97 8.89
CA GLU A 137 -10.93 -7.76 10.02
C GLU A 137 -12.33 -8.32 9.81
N SER A 138 -13.21 -7.52 9.17
CA SER A 138 -14.63 -7.85 9.07
C SER A 138 -15.02 -8.61 7.81
N VAL A 139 -14.21 -8.53 6.74
CA VAL A 139 -14.56 -9.02 5.41
C VAL A 139 -13.44 -9.85 4.79
N ALA A 140 -12.29 -9.24 4.49
CA ALA A 140 -11.22 -9.83 3.68
C ALA A 140 -10.72 -11.16 4.28
N THR A 141 -10.33 -11.16 5.56
CA THR A 141 -9.85 -12.37 6.26
C THR A 141 -10.92 -13.45 6.39
N ARG A 142 -12.17 -13.06 6.62
CA ARG A 142 -13.30 -14.02 6.79
C ARG A 142 -13.75 -14.65 5.48
N GLN A 143 -13.71 -13.90 4.40
CA GLN A 143 -14.11 -14.36 3.06
C GLN A 143 -12.93 -14.86 2.22
N ARG A 144 -11.70 -14.78 2.77
CA ARG A 144 -10.46 -15.20 2.11
C ARG A 144 -10.27 -14.50 0.76
N THR A 145 -10.59 -13.21 0.72
CA THR A 145 -10.43 -12.35 -0.45
C THR A 145 -9.28 -11.38 -0.18
N PRO A 146 -8.22 -11.36 -0.97
CA PRO A 146 -7.11 -10.44 -0.75
C PRO A 146 -7.56 -8.99 -0.92
N LEU A 147 -6.99 -8.14 -0.10
CA LEU A 147 -7.18 -6.68 -0.08
C LEU A 147 -5.82 -6.02 -0.28
N ILE A 148 -5.66 -5.26 -1.37
CA ILE A 148 -4.43 -4.53 -1.68
C ILE A 148 -4.72 -3.05 -1.58
N SER A 149 -4.24 -2.40 -0.50
CA SER A 149 -4.48 -0.97 -0.31
C SER A 149 -3.45 -0.12 -1.05
N PRO A 150 -3.91 0.84 -1.89
CA PRO A 150 -3.02 1.76 -2.58
C PRO A 150 -2.55 2.94 -1.71
N ALA A 151 -3.22 3.24 -0.59
CA ALA A 151 -3.04 4.49 0.11
C ALA A 151 -2.99 4.39 1.64
N SER A 152 -3.37 3.24 2.22
CA SER A 152 -3.35 3.07 3.68
C SER A 152 -1.94 2.83 4.19
N THR A 153 -1.44 3.76 4.98
CA THR A 153 -0.03 3.79 5.42
C THR A 153 0.18 3.38 6.88
N SER A 154 -0.88 3.32 7.71
CA SER A 154 -0.77 3.03 9.15
C SER A 154 0.07 1.78 9.44
N ALA A 155 0.96 1.88 10.43
CA ALA A 155 1.75 0.77 10.94
C ALA A 155 0.91 -0.35 11.58
N GLU A 156 -0.34 -0.08 11.94
CA GLU A 156 -1.26 -1.10 12.44
C GLU A 156 -1.58 -2.17 11.39
N ILE A 157 -1.57 -1.79 10.10
CA ILE A 157 -1.77 -2.73 8.99
C ILE A 157 -0.61 -3.74 8.91
N THR A 158 0.65 -3.28 9.08
CA THR A 158 1.83 -4.16 9.16
C THR A 158 1.71 -5.21 10.27
N ALA A 159 1.01 -4.87 11.36
CA ALA A 159 0.87 -5.73 12.55
C ALA A 159 -0.35 -6.66 12.55
N LEU A 160 -1.16 -6.64 11.48
CA LEU A 160 -2.34 -7.49 11.39
C LEU A 160 -1.99 -8.98 11.33
N ASP A 161 -2.75 -9.78 12.06
CA ASP A 161 -2.80 -11.24 11.88
C ASP A 161 -3.88 -11.57 10.84
N ASP A 162 -3.58 -11.36 9.58
CA ASP A 162 -4.51 -11.40 8.45
C ASP A 162 -4.40 -12.66 7.59
N ASN A 163 -3.52 -13.60 7.97
CA ASN A 163 -3.21 -14.80 7.20
C ASN A 163 -2.71 -14.53 5.78
N GLY A 164 -2.00 -13.41 5.57
CA GLY A 164 -1.46 -12.99 4.28
C GLY A 164 -2.53 -12.51 3.30
N LEU A 165 -3.61 -11.93 3.77
CA LEU A 165 -4.72 -11.46 2.95
C LEU A 165 -4.74 -9.93 2.77
N VAL A 166 -3.93 -9.19 3.54
CA VAL A 166 -3.83 -7.74 3.43
C VAL A 166 -2.46 -7.34 2.90
N TRP A 167 -2.47 -6.55 1.85
CA TRP A 167 -1.30 -6.10 1.12
C TRP A 167 -1.43 -4.60 0.84
N ARG A 168 -0.35 -3.94 0.51
CA ARG A 168 -0.44 -2.54 0.08
C ARG A 168 0.68 -2.15 -0.89
N THR A 169 0.33 -1.31 -1.84
CA THR A 169 1.29 -0.70 -2.76
C THR A 169 1.79 0.65 -2.24
N ALA A 170 1.14 1.21 -1.22
CA ALA A 170 1.67 2.33 -0.44
C ALA A 170 2.66 1.85 0.63
N PRO A 171 3.76 2.58 0.88
CA PRO A 171 4.70 2.25 1.95
C PRO A 171 4.10 2.53 3.34
N SER A 172 4.66 1.85 4.37
CA SER A 172 4.25 2.02 5.77
C SER A 172 4.70 3.36 6.36
N ASP A 173 3.91 3.90 7.30
CA ASP A 173 4.28 5.05 8.15
C ASP A 173 5.55 4.79 8.98
N ASN A 174 5.90 3.54 9.22
CA ASN A 174 7.20 3.17 9.80
C ASN A 174 8.38 3.74 9.00
N LEU A 175 8.20 3.91 7.68
CA LEU A 175 9.19 4.48 6.77
C LEU A 175 8.95 5.98 6.56
N GLN A 176 7.70 6.37 6.28
CA GLN A 176 7.35 7.74 5.91
C GLN A 176 7.56 8.75 7.05
N ALA A 177 7.21 8.39 8.28
CA ALA A 177 7.39 9.29 9.43
C ALA A 177 8.87 9.62 9.69
N ARG A 178 9.78 8.66 9.45
CA ARG A 178 11.23 8.91 9.48
C ARG A 178 11.65 9.84 8.33
N ALA A 179 11.16 9.58 7.13
CA ALA A 179 11.42 10.42 5.96
C ALA A 179 10.96 11.87 6.18
N LEU A 180 9.80 12.06 6.81
CA LEU A 180 9.32 13.39 7.20
C LEU A 180 10.21 14.02 8.27
N ALA A 181 10.65 13.27 9.28
CA ALA A 181 11.56 13.79 10.32
C ALA A 181 12.92 14.22 9.74
N ASP A 182 13.45 13.48 8.77
CA ASP A 182 14.66 13.86 8.04
C ASP A 182 14.46 15.13 7.20
N THR A 183 13.30 15.25 6.58
CA THR A 183 12.92 16.44 5.81
C THR A 183 12.80 17.66 6.72
N VAL A 184 12.13 17.52 7.87
CA VAL A 184 11.99 18.60 8.86
C VAL A 184 13.37 19.04 9.41
N GLU A 185 14.25 18.08 9.71
CA GLU A 185 15.62 18.39 10.15
C GLU A 185 16.39 19.21 9.11
N GLN A 186 16.30 18.80 7.84
CA GLN A 186 16.96 19.48 6.74
C GLN A 186 16.43 20.92 6.55
N GLU A 187 15.11 21.08 6.57
CA GLU A 187 14.45 22.36 6.37
C GLU A 187 14.68 23.35 7.54
N LEU A 188 14.75 22.85 8.77
CA LEU A 188 15.04 23.66 9.95
C LEU A 188 16.55 23.88 10.18
N GLY A 189 17.42 23.17 9.49
CA GLY A 189 18.87 23.23 9.65
C GLY A 189 19.37 22.59 10.95
N GLY A 190 18.67 21.59 11.46
CA GLY A 190 19.02 20.82 12.65
C GLY A 190 17.82 20.32 13.44
N THR A 191 18.08 19.77 14.62
CA THR A 191 17.05 19.08 15.44
C THR A 191 16.76 19.78 16.78
N ASN A 192 17.52 20.81 17.18
CA ASN A 192 17.31 21.48 18.48
C ASN A 192 16.08 22.41 18.49
N PHE A 193 14.96 21.89 18.01
CA PHE A 193 13.71 22.63 17.88
C PHE A 193 12.56 21.91 18.61
N THR A 194 11.54 22.68 18.95
CA THR A 194 10.29 22.16 19.51
C THR A 194 9.23 22.18 18.43
N ILE A 195 8.65 21.01 18.13
CA ILE A 195 7.58 20.84 17.16
C ILE A 195 6.27 20.56 17.87
N SER A 196 5.23 21.29 17.51
CA SER A 196 3.88 21.00 17.94
C SER A 196 3.27 19.94 17.05
N LEU A 197 2.76 18.86 17.65
CA LEU A 197 2.18 17.72 16.98
C LEU A 197 0.66 17.76 17.06
N ALA A 198 -0.01 17.58 15.93
CA ALA A 198 -1.46 17.46 15.87
C ALA A 198 -1.87 16.44 14.81
N ALA A 199 -2.97 15.74 15.04
CA ALA A 199 -3.48 14.78 14.07
C ALA A 199 -4.97 14.53 14.26
N ARG A 200 -5.62 14.13 13.17
CA ARG A 200 -6.93 13.50 13.22
C ARG A 200 -6.89 12.24 14.10
N ASN A 201 -7.96 12.02 14.86
CA ASN A 201 -8.03 10.96 15.85
C ASN A 201 -8.54 9.65 15.24
N ASP A 202 -7.75 9.07 14.32
CA ASP A 202 -8.01 7.78 13.70
C ASP A 202 -6.71 6.99 13.53
N ALA A 203 -6.79 5.79 12.94
CA ALA A 203 -5.64 4.89 12.78
C ALA A 203 -4.49 5.49 11.95
N TYR A 204 -4.78 6.37 10.97
CA TYR A 204 -3.76 7.07 10.20
C TYR A 204 -3.09 8.16 11.05
N GLY A 205 -3.89 9.13 11.53
CA GLY A 205 -3.34 10.29 12.22
C GLY A 205 -2.59 9.93 13.50
N GLN A 206 -3.19 9.07 14.36
CA GLN A 206 -2.55 8.62 15.61
C GLN A 206 -1.25 7.84 15.34
N GLY A 207 -1.31 6.89 14.39
CA GLY A 207 -0.16 6.06 14.05
C GLY A 207 1.01 6.90 13.53
N PHE A 208 0.74 7.75 12.55
CA PHE A 208 1.76 8.61 11.94
C PHE A 208 2.42 9.55 12.95
N ILE A 209 1.60 10.28 13.73
CA ILE A 209 2.13 11.27 14.67
C ILE A 209 2.95 10.65 15.81
N GLN A 210 2.60 9.42 16.20
CA GLN A 210 3.38 8.66 17.16
C GLN A 210 4.75 8.28 16.59
N GLN A 211 4.80 7.76 15.36
CA GLN A 211 6.04 7.38 14.68
C GLN A 211 6.94 8.60 14.42
N PHE A 212 6.35 9.71 13.95
CA PHE A 212 7.09 10.95 13.76
C PHE A 212 7.68 11.48 15.08
N GLY A 213 6.88 11.53 16.14
CA GLY A 213 7.32 12.00 17.45
C GLY A 213 8.50 11.20 17.98
N GLN A 214 8.47 9.87 17.83
CA GLN A 214 9.58 8.99 18.20
C GLN A 214 10.82 9.27 17.35
N ALA A 215 10.68 9.37 16.03
CA ALA A 215 11.79 9.64 15.12
C ALA A 215 12.44 11.01 15.41
N TRP A 216 11.64 12.05 15.64
CA TRP A 216 12.13 13.37 15.99
C TRP A 216 12.88 13.40 17.32
N GLN A 217 12.34 12.74 18.36
CA GLN A 217 13.00 12.63 19.67
C GLN A 217 14.31 11.84 19.63
N GLN A 218 14.38 10.77 18.81
CA GLN A 218 15.61 10.01 18.60
C GLN A 218 16.71 10.87 17.98
N LYS A 219 16.34 11.86 17.18
CA LYS A 219 17.27 12.86 16.61
C LYS A 219 17.67 13.97 17.61
N GLY A 220 17.12 13.96 18.82
CA GLY A 220 17.37 14.95 19.87
C GLY A 220 16.42 16.15 19.86
N GLY A 221 15.39 16.12 19.04
CA GLY A 221 14.34 17.14 18.99
C GLY A 221 13.36 17.05 20.14
N ARG A 222 12.54 18.07 20.31
CA ARG A 222 11.47 18.15 21.31
C ARG A 222 10.11 18.22 20.62
N VAL A 223 9.10 17.65 21.27
CA VAL A 223 7.71 17.71 20.81
C VAL A 223 6.79 18.25 21.90
N THR A 224 5.72 18.91 21.50
CA THR A 224 4.55 19.22 22.31
C THR A 224 3.31 18.59 21.70
N GLY A 225 2.27 18.32 22.45
CA GLY A 225 1.12 17.54 22.04
C GLY A 225 1.36 16.03 22.24
N PRO A 226 0.76 15.12 21.46
CA PRO A 226 -0.08 15.45 20.30
C PRO A 226 -1.47 16.00 20.69
N VAL A 227 -1.94 16.96 19.91
CA VAL A 227 -3.33 17.39 19.91
C VAL A 227 -4.10 16.49 18.96
N LEU A 228 -4.88 15.57 19.51
CA LEU A 228 -5.73 14.68 18.72
C LEU A 228 -7.15 15.24 18.66
N TYR A 229 -7.73 15.33 17.47
CA TYR A 229 -9.06 15.87 17.26
C TYR A 229 -9.96 14.91 16.49
N ASP A 230 -11.22 14.85 16.92
CA ASP A 230 -12.23 14.03 16.25
C ASP A 230 -12.56 14.63 14.88
N PRO A 231 -12.37 13.89 13.77
CA PRO A 231 -12.70 14.39 12.43
C PRO A 231 -14.18 14.75 12.23
N GLU A 232 -15.08 14.21 13.04
CA GLU A 232 -16.52 14.48 12.96
C GLU A 232 -16.98 15.75 13.70
N GLN A 233 -16.12 16.36 14.52
CA GLN A 233 -16.54 17.54 15.28
C GLN A 233 -16.72 18.80 14.39
N PRO A 234 -17.64 19.70 14.74
CA PRO A 234 -18.03 20.82 13.86
C PRO A 234 -17.01 21.97 13.81
N ASN A 235 -16.09 22.07 14.77
CA ASN A 235 -15.06 23.10 14.78
C ASN A 235 -13.87 22.68 15.65
N TYR A 236 -12.71 23.32 15.44
CA TYR A 236 -11.43 22.98 16.05
C TYR A 236 -10.79 24.20 16.77
N ASN A 237 -11.59 25.14 17.27
CA ASN A 237 -11.03 26.38 17.84
C ASN A 237 -10.16 26.14 19.08
N SER A 238 -10.51 25.18 19.93
CA SER A 238 -9.74 24.80 21.13
C SER A 238 -8.43 24.14 20.76
N GLU A 239 -8.50 23.20 19.83
CA GLU A 239 -7.37 22.41 19.34
C GLU A 239 -6.39 23.32 18.59
N ALA A 240 -6.87 24.22 17.75
CA ALA A 240 -6.04 25.20 17.06
C ALA A 240 -5.28 26.11 18.02
N GLN A 241 -5.94 26.58 19.11
CA GLN A 241 -5.27 27.36 20.17
C GLN A 241 -4.19 26.54 20.88
N GLU A 242 -4.43 25.26 21.14
CA GLU A 242 -3.46 24.37 21.75
C GLU A 242 -2.26 24.13 20.83
N ILE A 243 -2.50 23.86 19.54
CA ILE A 243 -1.46 23.64 18.52
C ILE A 243 -0.48 24.81 18.45
N VAL A 244 -0.97 26.04 18.46
CA VAL A 244 -0.10 27.24 18.37
C VAL A 244 0.46 27.67 19.72
N SER A 245 0.05 27.03 20.83
CA SER A 245 0.47 27.44 22.17
C SER A 245 1.98 27.23 22.38
N GLY A 246 2.59 28.06 23.23
CA GLY A 246 4.02 27.94 23.54
C GLY A 246 4.97 28.38 22.42
N ASN A 247 4.46 28.92 21.32
CA ASN A 247 5.24 29.40 20.16
C ASN A 247 6.26 28.37 19.65
N PRO A 248 5.79 27.19 19.15
CA PRO A 248 6.67 26.14 18.64
C PRO A 248 7.47 26.63 17.41
N ASN A 249 8.59 25.98 17.15
CA ASN A 249 9.41 26.33 15.99
C ASN A 249 8.77 25.88 14.66
N ALA A 250 8.02 24.76 14.73
CA ALA A 250 7.28 24.21 13.60
C ALA A 250 6.06 23.41 14.09
N TYR A 251 5.19 23.07 13.16
CA TYR A 251 4.01 22.23 13.35
C TYR A 251 4.13 20.99 12.49
N VAL A 252 3.72 19.82 12.99
CA VAL A 252 3.41 18.66 12.19
C VAL A 252 1.94 18.33 12.39
N ILE A 253 1.16 18.49 11.33
CA ILE A 253 -0.30 18.29 11.34
C ILE A 253 -0.64 17.21 10.31
N ILE A 254 -1.25 16.12 10.77
CA ILE A 254 -1.62 14.98 9.94
C ILE A 254 -3.13 14.96 9.80
N ASP A 255 -3.61 15.17 8.59
CA ASP A 255 -5.04 15.33 8.31
C ASP A 255 -5.40 14.90 6.88
N PHE A 256 -6.69 14.98 6.57
CA PHE A 256 -7.26 14.85 5.23
C PHE A 256 -7.86 16.19 4.78
N PRO A 257 -8.00 16.44 3.46
CA PRO A 257 -8.32 17.77 2.96
C PRO A 257 -9.63 18.36 3.52
N GLU A 258 -10.70 17.60 3.57
CA GLU A 258 -12.00 18.14 4.05
C GLU A 258 -12.03 18.39 5.56
N THR A 259 -11.36 17.56 6.36
CA THR A 259 -11.20 17.83 7.79
C THR A 259 -10.31 19.06 8.00
N TYR A 260 -9.22 19.15 7.24
CA TYR A 260 -8.28 20.26 7.31
C TYR A 260 -8.93 21.62 6.92
N ALA A 261 -9.94 21.63 6.06
CA ALA A 261 -10.68 22.86 5.78
C ALA A 261 -11.19 23.54 7.05
N ARG A 262 -11.70 22.76 7.99
CA ARG A 262 -12.16 23.27 9.30
C ARG A 262 -11.00 23.59 10.24
N MET A 263 -9.98 22.76 10.29
CA MET A 263 -8.78 22.95 11.11
C MET A 263 -7.98 24.17 10.64
N GLY A 264 -7.71 24.30 9.33
CA GLY A 264 -7.00 25.42 8.74
C GLY A 264 -7.70 26.76 9.04
N ALA A 265 -9.03 26.80 8.87
CA ALA A 265 -9.81 27.97 9.25
C ALA A 265 -9.73 28.30 10.76
N ALA A 266 -9.64 27.30 11.63
CA ALA A 266 -9.46 27.50 13.06
C ALA A 266 -8.05 28.01 13.39
N LEU A 267 -7.02 27.47 12.73
CA LEU A 267 -5.62 27.91 12.89
C LEU A 267 -5.44 29.37 12.47
N GLU A 268 -5.99 29.78 11.32
CA GLU A 268 -5.95 31.19 10.89
C GLU A 268 -6.60 32.13 11.92
N ARG A 269 -7.74 31.76 12.47
CA ARG A 269 -8.44 32.56 13.50
C ARG A 269 -7.63 32.76 14.77
N THR A 270 -6.62 31.92 15.05
CA THR A 270 -5.75 32.13 16.21
C THR A 270 -4.90 33.39 16.09
N GLY A 271 -4.61 33.82 14.86
CA GLY A 271 -3.71 34.95 14.54
C GLY A 271 -2.22 34.69 14.85
N ASN A 272 -1.86 33.48 15.30
CA ASN A 272 -0.51 33.09 15.67
C ASN A 272 0.03 31.92 14.84
N PHE A 273 -0.78 31.38 13.93
CA PHE A 273 -0.38 30.30 13.04
C PHE A 273 0.41 30.85 11.85
N ASP A 274 1.48 30.16 11.48
CA ASP A 274 2.32 30.46 10.34
C ASP A 274 2.45 29.16 9.50
N ALA A 275 1.68 29.07 8.41
CA ALA A 275 1.64 27.90 7.56
C ALA A 275 3.01 27.54 6.95
N SER A 276 3.92 28.51 6.76
CA SER A 276 5.26 28.24 6.27
C SER A 276 6.13 27.41 7.22
N LYS A 277 5.69 27.28 8.49
CA LYS A 277 6.31 26.41 9.50
C LYS A 277 5.59 25.07 9.65
N MET A 278 4.54 24.82 8.88
CA MET A 278 3.82 23.57 8.91
C MET A 278 4.48 22.53 8.03
N PHE A 279 4.51 21.31 8.54
CA PHE A 279 4.86 20.10 7.82
C PHE A 279 3.69 19.11 7.93
N THR A 280 3.51 18.31 6.89
CA THR A 280 2.42 17.34 6.81
C THR A 280 2.86 16.10 6.01
N ALA A 281 1.94 15.17 5.77
CA ALA A 281 2.21 13.95 5.03
C ALA A 281 1.26 13.78 3.83
N ASP A 282 1.22 12.59 3.30
CA ASP A 282 0.48 12.19 2.10
C ASP A 282 -1.03 12.48 2.17
N GLY A 283 -1.64 12.39 3.34
CA GLY A 283 -3.08 12.63 3.52
C GLY A 283 -3.53 14.04 3.14
N LEU A 284 -2.63 15.03 3.18
CA LEU A 284 -2.89 16.40 2.70
C LEU A 284 -2.18 16.69 1.37
N ALA A 285 -1.59 15.71 0.70
CA ALA A 285 -0.86 15.92 -0.56
C ALA A 285 -1.81 15.84 -1.77
N ALA A 286 -2.84 16.66 -1.80
CA ALA A 286 -3.75 16.76 -2.92
C ALA A 286 -3.29 17.82 -3.93
N ASP A 287 -3.25 17.47 -5.21
CA ASP A 287 -2.90 18.39 -6.28
C ASP A 287 -4.04 19.42 -6.50
N GLU A 288 -5.29 19.00 -6.26
CA GLU A 288 -6.47 19.88 -6.17
C GLU A 288 -6.96 19.90 -4.72
N ILE A 289 -6.83 21.05 -4.07
CA ILE A 289 -7.32 21.29 -2.71
C ILE A 289 -8.79 21.75 -2.78
N PRO A 290 -9.69 21.21 -1.93
CA PRO A 290 -11.07 21.70 -1.83
C PRO A 290 -11.12 23.21 -1.62
N GLU A 291 -12.08 23.90 -2.27
CA GLU A 291 -12.25 25.37 -2.17
C GLU A 291 -12.48 25.85 -0.72
N GLU A 292 -12.99 24.97 0.13
CA GLU A 292 -13.24 25.24 1.55
C GLU A 292 -11.95 25.35 2.37
N VAL A 293 -10.83 24.82 1.88
CA VAL A 293 -9.53 24.94 2.57
C VAL A 293 -9.00 26.34 2.38
N PRO A 294 -8.79 27.13 3.45
CA PRO A 294 -8.23 28.45 3.30
C PRO A 294 -6.82 28.40 2.72
N ALA A 295 -6.61 29.00 1.57
CA ALA A 295 -5.32 28.94 0.86
C ALA A 295 -4.13 29.40 1.74
N GLN A 296 -4.35 30.39 2.59
CA GLN A 296 -3.32 30.89 3.51
C GLN A 296 -2.92 29.87 4.59
N SER A 297 -3.83 28.95 4.93
CA SER A 297 -3.54 27.90 5.93
C SER A 297 -2.57 26.83 5.42
N LEU A 298 -2.37 26.74 4.11
CA LEU A 298 -1.40 25.82 3.48
C LEU A 298 -0.20 26.56 2.84
N ALA A 299 -0.23 27.91 2.75
CA ALA A 299 0.80 28.68 2.05
C ALA A 299 2.21 28.41 2.58
N GLY A 300 3.05 27.79 1.77
CA GLY A 300 4.42 27.43 2.15
C GLY A 300 4.55 26.14 2.98
N THR A 301 3.45 25.47 3.33
CA THR A 301 3.48 24.15 3.98
C THR A 301 4.26 23.16 3.15
N ARG A 302 5.06 22.34 3.81
CA ARG A 302 5.85 21.26 3.19
C ARG A 302 5.38 19.90 3.67
N GLY A 303 5.63 18.88 2.86
CA GLY A 303 5.30 17.52 3.26
C GLY A 303 6.07 16.47 2.51
N THR A 304 5.80 15.21 2.89
CA THR A 304 6.26 14.03 2.16
C THR A 304 5.07 13.22 1.69
N ARG A 305 5.16 12.66 0.48
CA ARG A 305 4.19 11.70 -0.03
C ARG A 305 4.87 10.56 -0.77
N PRO A 306 4.31 9.37 -0.84
CA PRO A 306 4.72 8.36 -1.79
C PRO A 306 4.57 8.89 -3.22
N GLY A 307 5.58 8.65 -4.04
CA GLY A 307 5.63 9.10 -5.42
C GLY A 307 5.98 7.98 -6.39
N THR A 308 6.19 8.37 -7.63
CA THR A 308 6.73 7.49 -8.68
C THR A 308 8.18 7.89 -8.93
N PRO A 309 9.04 6.99 -9.46
CA PRO A 309 10.38 7.38 -9.88
C PRO A 309 10.36 8.60 -10.82
N GLU A 310 11.28 9.54 -10.61
CA GLU A 310 11.30 10.82 -11.34
C GLU A 310 11.48 10.64 -12.85
N GLU A 311 12.31 9.68 -13.25
CA GLU A 311 12.60 9.37 -14.64
C GLU A 311 12.40 7.88 -14.92
N GLY A 312 11.87 7.59 -16.11
CA GLY A 312 11.73 6.22 -16.59
C GLY A 312 10.70 6.10 -17.70
N GLN A 313 10.95 5.15 -18.60
CA GLN A 313 10.03 4.87 -19.70
C GLN A 313 8.65 4.42 -19.17
N VAL A 314 8.64 3.69 -18.05
CA VAL A 314 7.43 3.17 -17.41
C VAL A 314 6.51 4.30 -16.95
N VAL A 315 7.03 5.27 -16.18
CA VAL A 315 6.26 6.43 -15.68
C VAL A 315 5.78 7.32 -16.82
N GLN A 316 6.62 7.52 -17.84
CA GLN A 316 6.23 8.32 -19.02
C GLN A 316 5.11 7.65 -19.81
N GLN A 317 5.17 6.32 -20.04
CA GLN A 317 4.13 5.58 -20.75
C GLN A 317 2.84 5.52 -19.91
N PHE A 318 2.94 5.33 -18.59
CA PHE A 318 1.79 5.39 -17.70
C PHE A 318 1.12 6.78 -17.78
N SER A 319 1.87 7.86 -17.64
CA SER A 319 1.33 9.23 -17.74
C SER A 319 0.70 9.52 -19.11
N GLN A 320 1.26 8.93 -20.19
CA GLN A 320 0.66 9.05 -21.52
C GLN A 320 -0.65 8.28 -21.65
N ALA A 321 -0.70 7.05 -21.12
CA ALA A 321 -1.92 6.23 -21.11
C ALA A 321 -2.99 6.83 -20.19
N TYR A 322 -2.57 7.36 -19.04
CA TYR A 322 -3.45 7.98 -18.06
C TYR A 322 -4.17 9.22 -18.63
N ARG A 323 -3.45 10.10 -19.35
CA ARG A 323 -4.08 11.26 -20.01
C ARG A 323 -5.25 10.92 -20.94
N GLN A 324 -5.34 9.66 -21.41
CA GLN A 324 -6.46 9.22 -22.24
C GLN A 324 -7.74 8.91 -21.43
N THR A 325 -7.65 8.89 -20.11
CA THR A 325 -8.81 8.74 -19.22
C THR A 325 -9.63 10.04 -19.17
N GLY A 326 -9.00 11.18 -19.39
CA GLY A 326 -9.59 12.51 -19.24
C GLY A 326 -9.45 13.09 -17.84
N GLU A 327 -8.90 12.33 -16.89
CA GLU A 327 -8.63 12.77 -15.52
C GLU A 327 -7.18 13.26 -15.39
N GLU A 328 -6.95 14.20 -14.47
CA GLU A 328 -5.61 14.61 -14.06
C GLU A 328 -5.02 13.56 -13.10
N ARG A 329 -3.68 13.48 -13.11
CA ARG A 329 -2.94 12.61 -12.17
C ARG A 329 -3.16 13.09 -10.74
N GLY A 330 -3.25 12.18 -9.79
CA GLY A 330 -3.38 12.48 -8.37
C GLY A 330 -2.53 11.57 -7.50
N THR A 331 -2.36 11.95 -6.25
CA THR A 331 -1.66 11.12 -5.26
C THR A 331 -2.32 9.75 -5.15
N PHE A 332 -1.52 8.69 -5.17
CA PHE A 332 -1.93 7.28 -5.11
C PHE A 332 -2.61 6.69 -6.35
N ASP A 333 -2.76 7.42 -7.45
CA ASP A 333 -3.30 6.86 -8.70
C ASP A 333 -2.43 5.72 -9.25
N ALA A 334 -1.10 5.90 -9.26
CA ALA A 334 -0.15 4.88 -9.69
C ALA A 334 -0.17 3.65 -8.76
N GLN A 335 -0.29 3.87 -7.46
CA GLN A 335 -0.39 2.80 -6.48
C GLN A 335 -1.68 1.99 -6.67
N ASN A 336 -2.81 2.63 -7.02
CA ASN A 336 -4.06 1.92 -7.30
C ASN A 336 -3.99 1.13 -8.62
N PHE A 337 -3.34 1.71 -9.64
CA PHE A 337 -3.03 0.98 -10.88
C PHE A 337 -2.23 -0.29 -10.60
N ASP A 338 -1.15 -0.18 -9.82
CA ASP A 338 -0.30 -1.29 -9.46
C ASP A 338 -1.04 -2.35 -8.61
N ALA A 339 -1.92 -1.94 -7.70
CA ALA A 339 -2.75 -2.85 -6.89
C ALA A 339 -3.66 -3.70 -7.77
N VAL A 340 -4.31 -3.11 -8.78
CA VAL A 340 -5.15 -3.81 -9.75
C VAL A 340 -4.33 -4.75 -10.63
N MET A 341 -3.12 -4.32 -11.07
CA MET A 341 -2.20 -5.17 -11.84
C MET A 341 -1.78 -6.41 -11.04
N LEU A 342 -1.43 -6.25 -9.77
CA LEU A 342 -1.03 -7.35 -8.90
C LEU A 342 -2.16 -8.34 -8.64
N CYS A 343 -3.40 -7.88 -8.45
CA CYS A 343 -4.57 -8.75 -8.37
C CYS A 343 -4.65 -9.69 -9.58
N TYR A 344 -4.46 -9.16 -10.78
CA TYR A 344 -4.55 -9.95 -12.00
C TYR A 344 -3.35 -10.88 -12.21
N LEU A 345 -2.12 -10.38 -12.05
CA LEU A 345 -0.92 -11.18 -12.23
C LEU A 345 -0.88 -12.36 -11.26
N ALA A 346 -1.29 -12.16 -10.01
CA ALA A 346 -1.42 -13.22 -9.02
C ALA A 346 -2.50 -14.25 -9.41
N ALA A 347 -3.61 -13.82 -10.02
CA ALA A 347 -4.63 -14.74 -10.54
C ALA A 347 -4.10 -15.57 -11.74
N VAL A 348 -3.28 -14.97 -12.63
CA VAL A 348 -2.64 -15.69 -13.71
C VAL A 348 -1.64 -16.72 -13.18
N ALA A 349 -0.81 -16.35 -12.21
CA ALA A 349 0.11 -17.27 -11.53
C ALA A 349 -0.64 -18.46 -10.87
N ALA A 350 -1.78 -18.15 -10.21
CA ALA A 350 -2.65 -19.17 -9.61
C ALA A 350 -3.42 -20.02 -10.63
N GLY A 351 -3.50 -19.59 -11.90
CA GLY A 351 -4.29 -20.21 -12.96
C GLY A 351 -5.80 -20.09 -12.77
N LYS A 352 -6.27 -19.26 -11.85
CA LYS A 352 -7.70 -19.06 -11.50
C LYS A 352 -7.95 -17.77 -10.74
N ALA A 353 -9.17 -17.24 -10.84
CA ALA A 353 -9.65 -16.10 -10.07
C ALA A 353 -10.29 -16.55 -8.74
N ASP A 354 -9.48 -17.05 -7.83
CA ASP A 354 -9.87 -17.52 -6.50
C ASP A 354 -9.09 -16.72 -5.45
N GLY A 355 -9.80 -16.07 -4.51
CA GLY A 355 -9.18 -15.11 -3.59
C GLY A 355 -8.01 -15.68 -2.79
N GLN A 356 -8.15 -16.89 -2.22
CA GLN A 356 -7.07 -17.51 -1.45
C GLN A 356 -5.86 -17.85 -2.34
N ALA A 357 -6.10 -18.34 -3.56
CA ALA A 357 -5.03 -18.66 -4.47
C ALA A 357 -4.30 -17.40 -4.98
N ILE A 358 -5.04 -16.30 -5.22
CA ILE A 358 -4.48 -14.99 -5.55
C ILE A 358 -3.55 -14.52 -4.42
N SER A 359 -4.04 -14.51 -3.18
CA SER A 359 -3.24 -14.08 -2.02
C SER A 359 -1.93 -14.86 -1.88
N GLN A 360 -1.97 -16.18 -2.05
CA GLN A 360 -0.79 -17.04 -1.99
C GLN A 360 0.22 -16.80 -3.10
N SER A 361 -0.18 -16.14 -4.19
CA SER A 361 0.67 -15.85 -5.33
C SER A 361 1.22 -14.42 -5.34
N LEU A 362 0.69 -13.50 -4.52
CA LEU A 362 1.05 -12.08 -4.57
C LEU A 362 2.55 -11.83 -4.34
N GLN A 363 3.12 -12.44 -3.31
CA GLN A 363 4.55 -12.28 -3.03
C GLN A 363 5.43 -12.84 -4.17
N ALA A 364 5.06 -13.99 -4.74
CA ALA A 364 5.83 -14.63 -5.79
C ALA A 364 5.84 -13.83 -7.11
N VAL A 365 4.78 -13.05 -7.40
CA VAL A 365 4.72 -12.24 -8.63
C VAL A 365 5.32 -10.86 -8.49
N SER A 366 5.67 -10.43 -7.27
CA SER A 366 6.13 -9.07 -6.99
C SER A 366 7.57 -8.98 -6.47
N ALA A 367 8.23 -10.11 -6.19
CA ALA A 367 9.52 -10.12 -5.53
C ALA A 367 10.55 -11.02 -6.25
N PRO A 368 11.87 -10.75 -6.11
CA PRO A 368 12.88 -11.65 -6.64
C PRO A 368 12.74 -13.07 -6.02
N PRO A 369 13.18 -14.15 -6.79
CA PRO A 369 14.18 -14.08 -7.87
C PRO A 369 13.63 -14.00 -9.29
N GLY A 370 12.34 -13.80 -9.53
CA GLY A 370 11.68 -13.82 -10.84
C GLY A 370 12.30 -12.91 -11.90
N THR A 371 11.88 -13.10 -13.15
CA THR A 371 12.26 -12.20 -14.25
C THR A 371 11.51 -10.88 -14.12
N LYS A 372 12.24 -9.75 -14.20
CA LYS A 372 11.64 -8.42 -14.07
C LYS A 372 10.80 -8.06 -15.30
N TYR A 373 9.56 -7.67 -15.05
CA TYR A 373 8.64 -7.12 -16.03
C TYR A 373 7.90 -5.93 -15.42
N ASP A 374 7.69 -4.90 -16.23
CA ASP A 374 6.78 -3.79 -15.90
C ASP A 374 5.49 -3.86 -16.76
N PHE A 375 4.56 -2.93 -16.57
CA PHE A 375 3.29 -2.97 -17.28
C PHE A 375 3.45 -2.79 -18.80
N THR A 376 4.54 -2.20 -19.28
CA THR A 376 4.82 -2.05 -20.73
C THR A 376 5.17 -3.37 -21.38
N GLN A 377 5.55 -4.36 -20.56
CA GLN A 377 5.91 -5.72 -20.95
C GLN A 377 4.85 -6.75 -20.47
N LEU A 378 3.66 -6.28 -20.14
CA LEU A 378 2.60 -7.10 -19.55
C LEU A 378 2.24 -8.35 -20.38
N PRO A 379 2.21 -8.33 -21.74
CA PRO A 379 1.98 -9.55 -22.52
C PRO A 379 3.07 -10.61 -22.29
N GLN A 380 4.33 -10.20 -22.07
CA GLN A 380 5.44 -11.10 -21.79
C GLN A 380 5.32 -11.69 -20.37
N ALA A 381 5.03 -10.85 -19.38
CA ALA A 381 4.80 -11.27 -17.99
C ALA A 381 3.66 -12.32 -17.91
N ILE A 382 2.55 -12.06 -18.57
CA ILE A 382 1.42 -12.99 -18.63
C ILE A 382 1.81 -14.33 -19.27
N ARG A 383 2.59 -14.32 -20.37
CA ARG A 383 3.08 -15.57 -20.99
C ARG A 383 4.02 -16.33 -20.08
N ALA A 384 4.93 -15.65 -19.38
CA ALA A 384 5.84 -16.27 -18.42
C ALA A 384 5.06 -16.96 -17.29
N LEU A 385 4.11 -16.26 -16.66
CA LEU A 385 3.25 -16.84 -15.63
C LEU A 385 2.41 -18.01 -16.14
N ALA A 386 1.83 -17.92 -17.33
CA ALA A 386 1.07 -19.00 -17.94
C ALA A 386 1.94 -20.22 -18.27
N ALA A 387 3.24 -20.03 -18.48
CA ALA A 387 4.24 -21.10 -18.64
C ALA A 387 4.71 -21.66 -17.28
N GLY A 388 4.27 -21.12 -16.14
CA GLY A 388 4.73 -21.50 -14.81
C GLY A 388 6.11 -20.96 -14.47
N GLU A 389 6.54 -19.89 -15.14
CA GLU A 389 7.78 -19.18 -14.85
C GLU A 389 7.54 -18.13 -13.74
N ASP A 390 8.58 -17.84 -12.98
CA ASP A 390 8.56 -16.84 -11.92
C ASP A 390 8.86 -15.45 -12.48
N ILE A 391 8.12 -14.44 -11.98
CA ILE A 391 8.31 -13.04 -12.36
C ILE A 391 8.56 -12.17 -11.13
N ASP A 392 9.13 -11.00 -11.38
CA ASP A 392 9.31 -9.91 -10.41
C ASP A 392 8.70 -8.64 -11.03
N PHE A 393 7.42 -8.37 -10.70
CA PHE A 393 6.70 -7.25 -11.29
C PHE A 393 7.20 -5.92 -10.75
N GLN A 394 7.62 -5.06 -11.65
CA GLN A 394 8.04 -3.70 -11.36
C GLN A 394 6.87 -2.75 -11.63
N GLY A 395 6.28 -2.20 -10.58
CA GLY A 395 5.17 -1.27 -10.68
C GLY A 395 5.54 0.06 -11.34
N VAL A 396 4.54 0.86 -11.63
CA VAL A 396 4.72 2.29 -11.97
C VAL A 396 5.36 3.04 -10.81
N THR A 397 5.08 2.58 -9.59
CA THR A 397 5.64 3.14 -8.35
C THR A 397 7.07 2.67 -8.04
N GLY A 398 7.62 1.78 -8.87
CA GLY A 398 8.92 1.14 -8.69
C GLY A 398 8.80 -0.32 -8.26
N PRO A 399 9.85 -0.91 -7.70
CA PRO A 399 9.80 -2.25 -7.13
C PRO A 399 8.76 -2.36 -6.02
N ILE A 400 7.91 -3.38 -6.11
CA ILE A 400 6.87 -3.64 -5.10
C ILE A 400 7.23 -4.94 -4.35
N ASP A 401 8.50 -5.12 -4.03
CA ASP A 401 9.00 -6.31 -3.35
C ASP A 401 8.31 -6.45 -1.98
N PHE A 402 7.22 -7.21 -1.94
CA PHE A 402 6.46 -7.41 -0.70
C PHE A 402 7.27 -8.19 0.33
N ASP A 403 7.29 -7.69 1.55
CA ASP A 403 7.76 -8.44 2.71
C ASP A 403 6.71 -9.47 3.19
N GLN A 404 7.02 -10.16 4.28
CA GLN A 404 6.13 -11.17 4.86
C GLN A 404 4.82 -10.60 5.44
N ASN A 405 4.74 -9.27 5.64
CA ASN A 405 3.57 -8.58 6.15
C ASN A 405 2.74 -7.94 5.03
N GLY A 406 3.12 -8.14 3.76
CA GLY A 406 2.44 -7.52 2.63
C GLY A 406 2.78 -6.06 2.39
N ASP A 407 3.89 -5.57 2.97
CA ASP A 407 4.38 -4.21 2.79
C ASP A 407 5.47 -4.14 1.70
N PRO A 408 5.52 -3.09 0.87
CA PRO A 408 6.65 -2.86 -0.01
C PRO A 408 7.91 -2.53 0.79
N THR A 409 9.03 -3.18 0.45
CA THR A 409 10.32 -3.01 1.16
C THR A 409 11.05 -1.73 0.80
N THR A 410 10.70 -1.13 -0.34
CA THR A 410 11.27 0.12 -0.84
C THR A 410 10.16 1.08 -1.26
N ALA A 411 10.46 2.37 -1.22
CA ALA A 411 9.53 3.40 -1.69
C ALA A 411 10.27 4.60 -2.26
N THR A 412 9.69 5.21 -3.28
CA THR A 412 10.04 6.56 -3.71
C THR A 412 9.18 7.56 -2.95
N TYR A 413 9.79 8.54 -2.34
CA TYR A 413 9.11 9.66 -1.69
C TYR A 413 9.38 10.97 -2.43
N GLU A 414 8.36 11.78 -2.48
CA GLU A 414 8.44 13.18 -2.88
C GLU A 414 8.39 14.08 -1.65
N VAL A 415 9.28 15.07 -1.62
CA VAL A 415 9.11 16.24 -0.76
C VAL A 415 8.40 17.30 -1.59
N TYR A 416 7.26 17.75 -1.11
CA TYR A 416 6.45 18.74 -1.79
C TYR A 416 6.28 20.00 -0.95
N ARG A 417 5.82 21.06 -1.59
CA ARG A 417 5.43 22.33 -0.97
C ARG A 417 4.17 22.86 -1.62
N TYR A 418 3.29 23.42 -0.84
CA TYR A 418 2.25 24.30 -1.36
C TYR A 418 2.80 25.68 -1.64
N GLY A 419 2.63 26.16 -2.87
CA GLY A 419 3.08 27.47 -3.30
C GLY A 419 2.53 28.58 -2.38
N PRO A 420 3.36 29.57 -1.99
CA PRO A 420 2.94 30.59 -1.05
C PRO A 420 1.89 31.55 -1.62
N ASP A 421 1.82 31.67 -2.94
CA ASP A 421 0.99 32.65 -3.64
C ASP A 421 -0.24 32.03 -4.31
N ASP A 422 -0.14 30.81 -4.81
CA ASP A 422 -1.15 30.13 -5.64
C ASP A 422 -1.72 28.87 -5.02
N GLY A 423 -1.11 28.37 -3.93
CA GLY A 423 -1.54 27.14 -3.26
C GLY A 423 -1.35 25.87 -4.09
N GLN A 424 -0.63 25.94 -5.21
CA GLN A 424 -0.35 24.76 -6.03
C GLN A 424 0.69 23.87 -5.37
N LEU A 425 0.52 22.56 -5.49
CA LEU A 425 1.50 21.60 -5.00
C LEU A 425 2.69 21.53 -5.95
N GLU A 426 3.89 21.80 -5.43
CA GLU A 426 5.16 21.72 -6.14
C GLU A 426 6.00 20.58 -5.55
N VAL A 427 6.50 19.68 -6.39
CA VAL A 427 7.51 18.69 -5.97
C VAL A 427 8.87 19.36 -5.94
N LEU A 428 9.51 19.38 -4.78
CA LEU A 428 10.81 20.00 -4.57
C LEU A 428 11.98 19.04 -4.85
N ARG A 429 11.82 17.78 -4.45
CA ARG A 429 12.82 16.72 -4.65
C ARG A 429 12.19 15.35 -4.44
N GLN A 430 12.87 14.33 -4.94
CA GLN A 430 12.54 12.93 -4.70
C GLN A 430 13.71 12.20 -4.04
N PHE A 431 13.41 11.12 -3.34
CA PHE A 431 14.40 10.21 -2.79
C PHE A 431 13.82 8.82 -2.58
N GLN A 432 14.69 7.82 -2.56
CA GLN A 432 14.29 6.47 -2.22
C GLN A 432 14.55 6.20 -0.74
N ALA A 433 13.63 5.47 -0.12
CA ALA A 433 13.76 4.95 1.22
C ALA A 433 13.56 3.43 1.21
N GLN A 434 14.21 2.74 2.14
CA GLN A 434 14.17 1.28 2.28
C GLN A 434 13.93 0.89 3.73
N GLN A 435 13.18 -0.20 3.95
CA GLN A 435 13.01 -0.76 5.28
C GLN A 435 14.36 -1.26 5.83
N GLY A 436 14.69 -0.88 7.07
CA GLY A 436 15.92 -1.32 7.74
C GLY A 436 17.18 -0.51 7.43
N GLY A 437 17.05 0.62 6.70
CA GLY A 437 18.12 1.59 6.46
C GLY A 437 18.31 2.58 7.63
#